data_d26936878a462cfb25e0af4ed1362873
#
_entry.id   d26936878a462cfb25e0af4ed1362873
#
_cell.length_a   1.000
_cell.length_b   1.000
_cell.length_c   1.000
_cell.angle_alpha   90.00
_cell.angle_beta   90.00
_cell.angle_gamma   90.00
#
_symmetry.space_group_name_H-M   'P 1'
#
loop_
_entity.id
_entity.type
_entity.pdbx_description
1 polymer ?
#
loop_
_entity_poly.entity_id
_entity_poly.type
_entity_poly.pdbx_seq_one_letter_code
_entity_poly.pdbx_strand_id
1 'polypeptide(L)'
;MSDATKPPEEPDSVEGSSDPIARLIRLAGPRPPVPQERMARVRDNVHARWREAVLRDRRRIVVLVAASLAAAAIAVAIGDGFWVRNRIRVTGARAATVVRTEGRVLLRDGGAAETGDLLVAGSGLTTGPDGRAALRLDAGPSVRLDTGTELGLVSTRVLELRRGGVYVDTGPRSSRASAASAVGAEGPASPIEIRTTLGRVHDVGTQFEVRLTDDTLRVSVREGIAALSRDDRAYAVPAGTRLRVDPRGAVETDTIALRGGDWEWVLAVAPPFELDGRTLRDYLDWLSRETGWKVGYADPSIAANAATIVLHGSTSGLRPDDTPRAVLPTCGLHSRLDGETLFVERAAEGGGRE
;
A
#
# COMPACT_ATOMS: atom_id res chain seq x y z
N MET A 1 -0.44 -55.92 -48.25
CA MET A 1 0.99 -55.50 -48.31
C MET A 1 1.34 -55.07 -46.91
N SER A 2 2.12 -55.89 -46.28
CA SER A 2 2.61 -55.78 -44.90
C SER A 2 3.54 -54.57 -44.73
N ASP A 3 3.44 -53.91 -43.63
CA ASP A 3 4.60 -53.33 -43.05
C ASP A 3 4.61 -53.51 -41.52
N ALA A 4 5.61 -54.18 -41.06
CA ALA A 4 5.80 -54.65 -39.71
C ALA A 4 6.59 -53.62 -38.93
N THR A 5 5.99 -53.08 -37.90
CA THR A 5 6.69 -52.18 -36.98
C THR A 5 7.42 -53.01 -35.92
N LYS A 6 8.74 -52.89 -35.93
CA LYS A 6 9.72 -53.44 -35.02
C LYS A 6 9.48 -52.97 -33.55
N PRO A 7 9.58 -53.85 -32.54
CA PRO A 7 9.48 -53.41 -31.14
C PRO A 7 10.77 -52.68 -30.68
N PRO A 8 10.67 -51.75 -29.71
CA PRO A 8 11.84 -51.04 -29.19
C PRO A 8 12.70 -51.95 -28.30
N GLU A 9 14.01 -51.83 -28.47
CA GLU A 9 15.08 -52.48 -27.73
C GLU A 9 15.02 -52.08 -26.22
N GLU A 10 15.19 -53.07 -25.37
CA GLU A 10 15.48 -52.88 -23.93
C GLU A 10 16.82 -52.16 -23.76
N PRO A 11 16.93 -51.19 -22.83
CA PRO A 11 18.23 -50.66 -22.49
C PRO A 11 18.97 -51.60 -21.50
N ASP A 12 20.20 -51.84 -21.82
CA ASP A 12 21.20 -52.60 -21.12
C ASP A 12 21.26 -52.40 -19.59
N SER A 13 21.52 -53.54 -18.96
CA SER A 13 21.93 -53.75 -17.57
C SER A 13 22.91 -52.71 -17.04
N VAL A 14 22.51 -51.96 -16.02
CA VAL A 14 23.41 -51.21 -15.15
C VAL A 14 23.99 -52.19 -14.12
N GLU A 15 25.18 -52.64 -14.35
CA GLU A 15 26.05 -53.32 -13.39
C GLU A 15 26.46 -52.36 -12.26
N GLY A 16 26.32 -52.84 -11.02
CA GLY A 16 27.27 -52.49 -9.96
C GLY A 16 26.94 -51.26 -9.10
N SER A 17 25.84 -51.27 -8.35
CA SER A 17 25.82 -50.56 -7.09
C SER A 17 26.17 -51.50 -5.95
N SER A 18 27.39 -51.38 -5.42
CA SER A 18 27.89 -52.10 -4.23
C SER A 18 27.42 -51.39 -2.93
N ASP A 19 26.12 -51.10 -2.84
CA ASP A 19 25.52 -50.58 -1.62
C ASP A 19 25.41 -51.73 -0.59
N PRO A 20 26.16 -51.68 0.53
CA PRO A 20 26.13 -52.70 1.57
C PRO A 20 24.74 -52.88 2.19
N ILE A 21 23.87 -51.83 2.15
CA ILE A 21 22.50 -51.89 2.64
C ILE A 21 21.62 -52.73 1.71
N ALA A 22 21.76 -52.59 0.41
CA ALA A 22 21.02 -53.37 -0.58
C ALA A 22 21.40 -54.88 -0.51
N ARG A 23 22.65 -55.20 -0.12
CA ARG A 23 23.12 -56.56 0.10
C ARG A 23 22.52 -57.17 1.39
N LEU A 24 22.45 -56.41 2.48
CA LEU A 24 21.82 -56.81 3.74
C LEU A 24 20.31 -57.06 3.58
N ILE A 25 19.60 -56.25 2.83
CA ILE A 25 18.18 -56.41 2.53
C ILE A 25 17.90 -57.67 1.73
N ARG A 26 18.77 -58.04 0.78
CA ARG A 26 18.67 -59.31 0.00
C ARG A 26 18.93 -60.55 0.84
N LEU A 27 19.83 -60.48 1.83
CA LEU A 27 20.11 -61.56 2.76
C LEU A 27 19.00 -61.77 3.82
N ALA A 28 18.21 -60.76 4.11
CA ALA A 28 17.12 -60.82 5.10
C ALA A 28 15.93 -61.68 4.62
N GLY A 29 15.83 -62.00 3.36
CA GLY A 29 14.76 -62.83 2.79
C GLY A 29 13.35 -62.19 2.87
N PRO A 30 12.33 -62.82 2.28
CA PRO A 30 10.98 -62.34 2.34
C PRO A 30 10.44 -62.41 3.77
N ARG A 31 9.86 -61.29 4.25
CA ARG A 31 9.25 -61.24 5.58
C ARG A 31 8.10 -62.24 5.69
N PRO A 32 7.95 -62.93 6.81
CA PRO A 32 6.82 -63.83 7.00
C PRO A 32 5.50 -63.02 6.97
N PRO A 33 4.43 -63.58 6.40
CA PRO A 33 3.14 -62.90 6.34
C PRO A 33 2.62 -62.60 7.76
N VAL A 34 2.16 -61.37 7.96
CA VAL A 34 1.61 -60.93 9.26
C VAL A 34 0.30 -61.68 9.49
N PRO A 35 0.08 -62.35 10.66
CA PRO A 35 -1.16 -63.02 10.99
C PRO A 35 -2.35 -62.06 10.87
N GLN A 36 -3.43 -62.53 10.23
CA GLN A 36 -4.65 -61.71 9.96
C GLN A 36 -5.26 -61.13 11.23
N GLU A 37 -5.22 -61.88 12.35
CA GLU A 37 -5.70 -61.42 13.66
C GLU A 37 -4.88 -60.21 14.21
N ARG A 38 -3.61 -60.11 13.88
CA ARG A 38 -2.77 -59.02 14.28
C ARG A 38 -3.08 -57.75 13.44
N MET A 39 -3.36 -57.93 12.17
CA MET A 39 -3.79 -56.85 11.29
C MET A 39 -5.15 -56.33 11.66
N ALA A 40 -6.12 -57.20 12.04
CA ALA A 40 -7.45 -56.80 12.51
C ALA A 40 -7.35 -55.92 13.79
N ARG A 41 -6.54 -56.36 14.79
CA ARG A 41 -6.34 -55.59 16.03
C ARG A 41 -5.70 -54.22 15.82
N VAL A 42 -4.74 -54.14 14.90
CA VAL A 42 -4.10 -52.85 14.56
C VAL A 42 -5.10 -51.93 13.86
N ARG A 43 -5.88 -52.46 12.92
CA ARG A 43 -6.91 -51.71 12.20
C ARG A 43 -7.97 -51.16 13.14
N ASP A 44 -8.49 -51.98 14.06
CA ASP A 44 -9.50 -51.56 15.03
C ASP A 44 -9.01 -50.49 15.99
N ASN A 45 -7.77 -50.62 16.47
CA ASN A 45 -7.12 -49.60 17.31
C ASN A 45 -6.88 -48.29 16.56
N VAL A 46 -6.49 -48.32 15.30
CA VAL A 46 -6.30 -47.14 14.46
C VAL A 46 -7.66 -46.46 14.20
N HIS A 47 -8.71 -47.22 13.87
CA HIS A 47 -10.05 -46.69 13.68
C HIS A 47 -10.65 -46.09 14.96
N ALA A 48 -10.38 -46.65 16.12
CA ALA A 48 -10.85 -46.09 17.39
C ALA A 48 -10.16 -44.75 17.68
N ARG A 49 -8.85 -44.66 17.57
CA ARG A 49 -8.07 -43.43 17.77
C ARG A 49 -8.42 -42.37 16.74
N TRP A 50 -8.63 -42.75 15.48
CA TRP A 50 -9.02 -41.83 14.44
C TRP A 50 -10.41 -41.20 14.70
N ARG A 51 -11.38 -42.01 15.13
CA ARG A 51 -12.72 -41.50 15.52
C ARG A 51 -12.65 -40.52 16.69
N GLU A 52 -11.86 -40.81 17.71
CA GLU A 52 -11.66 -39.89 18.85
C GLU A 52 -10.97 -38.59 18.45
N ALA A 53 -10.00 -38.63 17.55
CA ALA A 53 -9.33 -37.44 17.02
C ALA A 53 -10.29 -36.56 16.19
N VAL A 54 -11.06 -37.17 15.29
CA VAL A 54 -12.05 -36.46 14.45
C VAL A 54 -13.15 -35.82 15.27
N LEU A 55 -13.63 -36.48 16.33
CA LEU A 55 -14.66 -35.92 17.21
C LEU A 55 -14.12 -34.78 18.08
N ARG A 56 -12.86 -34.82 18.49
CA ARG A 56 -12.18 -33.74 19.22
C ARG A 56 -11.99 -32.52 18.34
N ASP A 57 -11.55 -32.71 17.12
CA ASP A 57 -11.36 -31.60 16.17
C ASP A 57 -12.69 -30.97 15.72
N ARG A 58 -13.73 -31.77 15.49
CA ARG A 58 -15.08 -31.25 15.21
C ARG A 58 -15.61 -30.37 16.35
N ARG A 59 -15.43 -30.78 17.61
CA ARG A 59 -15.82 -29.94 18.77
C ARG A 59 -15.05 -28.65 18.84
N ARG A 60 -13.74 -28.69 18.57
CA ARG A 60 -12.91 -27.46 18.51
C ARG A 60 -13.33 -26.52 17.37
N ILE A 61 -13.60 -27.05 16.19
CA ILE A 61 -14.10 -26.27 15.04
C ILE A 61 -15.46 -25.65 15.35
N VAL A 62 -16.40 -26.40 15.94
CA VAL A 62 -17.72 -25.87 16.31
C VAL A 62 -17.59 -24.77 17.36
N VAL A 63 -16.72 -24.91 18.36
CA VAL A 63 -16.48 -23.89 19.38
C VAL A 63 -15.82 -22.65 18.77
N LEU A 64 -14.86 -22.82 17.86
CA LEU A 64 -14.20 -21.69 17.17
C LEU A 64 -15.17 -20.97 16.22
N VAL A 65 -16.02 -21.70 15.49
CA VAL A 65 -17.05 -21.10 14.64
C VAL A 65 -18.12 -20.38 15.47
N ALA A 66 -18.55 -20.96 16.60
CA ALA A 66 -19.49 -20.29 17.50
C ALA A 66 -18.87 -19.04 18.16
N ALA A 67 -17.59 -19.08 18.55
CA ALA A 67 -16.86 -17.93 19.07
C ALA A 67 -16.65 -16.84 18.02
N SER A 68 -16.34 -17.21 16.77
CA SER A 68 -16.19 -16.23 15.68
C SER A 68 -17.54 -15.61 15.27
N LEU A 69 -18.64 -16.35 15.29
CA LEU A 69 -19.98 -15.80 15.08
C LEU A 69 -20.42 -14.87 16.21
N ALA A 70 -20.09 -15.20 17.48
CA ALA A 70 -20.34 -14.32 18.60
C ALA A 70 -19.49 -13.05 18.52
N ALA A 71 -18.20 -13.15 18.17
CA ALA A 71 -17.33 -11.99 17.95
C ALA A 71 -17.81 -11.13 16.77
N ALA A 72 -18.28 -11.74 15.68
CA ALA A 72 -18.86 -11.03 14.56
C ALA A 72 -20.18 -10.33 14.95
N ALA A 73 -21.04 -10.95 15.73
CA ALA A 73 -22.27 -10.35 16.24
C ALA A 73 -21.98 -9.16 17.19
N ILE A 74 -20.94 -9.27 18.04
CA ILE A 74 -20.48 -8.18 18.90
C ILE A 74 -19.85 -7.06 18.06
N ALA A 75 -19.06 -7.38 17.04
CA ALA A 75 -18.48 -6.40 16.13
C ALA A 75 -19.57 -5.67 15.32
N VAL A 76 -20.64 -6.38 14.88
CA VAL A 76 -21.80 -5.77 14.22
C VAL A 76 -22.58 -4.90 15.21
N ALA A 77 -22.81 -5.34 16.45
CA ALA A 77 -23.52 -4.54 17.46
C ALA A 77 -22.73 -3.29 17.89
N ILE A 78 -21.39 -3.38 17.96
CA ILE A 78 -20.51 -2.22 18.23
C ILE A 78 -20.42 -1.35 16.96
N GLY A 79 -20.34 -1.98 15.77
CA GLY A 79 -20.36 -1.31 14.47
C GLY A 79 -21.67 -0.54 14.24
N ASP A 80 -22.81 -1.14 14.49
CA ASP A 80 -24.10 -0.44 14.35
C ASP A 80 -24.25 0.71 15.34
N GLY A 81 -23.74 0.57 16.59
CA GLY A 81 -23.67 1.69 17.55
C GLY A 81 -22.76 2.81 17.09
N PHE A 82 -21.65 2.50 16.43
CA PHE A 82 -20.71 3.46 15.86
C PHE A 82 -21.28 4.12 14.58
N TRP A 83 -21.89 3.33 13.69
CA TRP A 83 -22.51 3.81 12.44
C TRP A 83 -23.77 4.65 12.71
N VAL A 84 -24.56 4.33 13.75
CA VAL A 84 -25.75 5.11 14.13
C VAL A 84 -25.37 6.46 14.74
N ARG A 85 -24.28 6.56 15.50
CA ARG A 85 -23.79 7.87 16.02
C ARG A 85 -23.24 8.76 14.92
N ASN A 86 -22.71 8.22 13.83
CA ASN A 86 -22.15 9.00 12.72
C ASN A 86 -23.16 9.28 11.59
N ARG A 87 -24.43 8.91 11.74
CA ARG A 87 -25.54 9.31 10.84
C ARG A 87 -26.08 10.71 11.15
N ILE A 88 -25.21 11.67 11.52
CA ILE A 88 -25.59 13.07 11.50
C ILE A 88 -25.52 13.54 10.04
N ARG A 89 -26.69 13.49 9.37
CA ARG A 89 -27.07 14.26 8.17
C ARG A 89 -25.92 14.73 7.28
N VAL A 90 -25.29 13.79 6.58
CA VAL A 90 -24.49 14.10 5.41
C VAL A 90 -25.48 14.53 4.30
N THR A 91 -25.89 15.80 4.31
CA THR A 91 -26.75 16.41 3.27
C THR A 91 -25.94 16.92 2.07
N GLY A 92 -24.64 16.58 1.97
CA GLY A 92 -23.74 16.94 0.86
C GLY A 92 -23.20 15.73 0.13
N ALA A 93 -22.77 15.90 -1.13
CA ALA A 93 -22.02 14.89 -1.84
C ALA A 93 -20.73 14.56 -1.07
N ARG A 94 -20.44 13.28 -0.93
CA ARG A 94 -19.16 12.81 -0.34
C ARG A 94 -18.02 13.44 -1.12
N ALA A 95 -17.00 13.95 -0.41
CA ALA A 95 -15.87 14.64 -1.01
C ALA A 95 -14.53 13.97 -0.69
N ALA A 96 -14.39 13.45 0.52
CA ALA A 96 -13.15 12.81 0.96
C ALA A 96 -13.38 11.82 2.11
N THR A 97 -12.36 10.98 2.36
CA THR A 97 -12.24 10.15 3.57
C THR A 97 -10.94 10.51 4.27
N VAL A 98 -10.96 10.62 5.59
CA VAL A 98 -9.76 10.73 6.42
C VAL A 98 -9.08 9.37 6.45
N VAL A 99 -7.84 9.27 5.96
CA VAL A 99 -7.11 7.99 5.88
C VAL A 99 -6.00 7.86 6.91
N ARG A 100 -5.57 8.99 7.48
CA ARG A 100 -4.61 9.03 8.59
C ARG A 100 -4.71 10.35 9.34
N THR A 101 -4.53 10.30 10.66
CA THR A 101 -4.38 11.48 11.51
C THR A 101 -3.20 11.28 12.45
N GLU A 102 -2.44 12.33 12.72
CA GLU A 102 -1.40 12.41 13.74
C GLU A 102 -1.62 13.67 14.55
N GLY A 103 -1.41 13.60 15.85
CA GLY A 103 -1.62 14.71 16.76
C GLY A 103 -3.05 15.26 16.74
N ARG A 104 -3.21 16.56 16.97
CA ARG A 104 -4.53 17.20 17.07
C ARG A 104 -5.05 17.63 15.70
N VAL A 105 -6.14 16.99 15.25
CA VAL A 105 -6.87 17.35 14.03
C VAL A 105 -8.34 17.56 14.37
N LEU A 106 -8.90 18.69 13.96
CA LEU A 106 -10.29 19.06 14.25
C LEU A 106 -11.07 19.24 12.95
N LEU A 107 -12.32 18.82 12.97
CA LEU A 107 -13.32 19.20 11.98
C LEU A 107 -13.78 20.65 12.23
N ARG A 108 -14.40 21.26 11.23
CA ARG A 108 -14.92 22.65 11.31
C ARG A 108 -15.94 22.86 12.44
N ASP A 109 -16.68 21.82 12.80
CA ASP A 109 -17.65 21.84 13.91
C ASP A 109 -16.99 21.69 15.29
N GLY A 110 -15.66 21.57 15.35
CA GLY A 110 -14.86 21.42 16.56
C GLY A 110 -14.68 19.98 17.05
N GLY A 111 -15.30 19.00 16.40
CA GLY A 111 -15.09 17.59 16.67
C GLY A 111 -13.68 17.13 16.27
N ALA A 112 -13.13 16.13 16.98
CA ALA A 112 -11.89 15.50 16.56
C ALA A 112 -12.10 14.73 15.25
N ALA A 113 -11.17 14.87 14.31
CA ALA A 113 -11.18 14.08 13.07
C ALA A 113 -10.47 12.75 13.33
N GLU A 114 -11.11 11.65 12.94
CA GLU A 114 -10.59 10.28 13.11
C GLU A 114 -10.39 9.60 11.75
N THR A 115 -9.47 8.64 11.72
CA THR A 115 -9.30 7.79 10.53
C THR A 115 -10.59 7.04 10.22
N GLY A 116 -11.05 7.12 8.98
CA GLY A 116 -12.33 6.55 8.52
C GLY A 116 -13.45 7.57 8.40
N ASP A 117 -13.31 8.79 8.93
CA ASP A 117 -14.32 9.83 8.83
C ASP A 117 -14.60 10.20 7.37
N LEU A 118 -15.89 10.28 7.06
CA LEU A 118 -16.38 10.69 5.75
C LEU A 118 -16.67 12.20 5.74
N LEU A 119 -16.00 12.90 4.86
CA LEU A 119 -16.13 14.35 4.69
C LEU A 119 -16.97 14.66 3.46
N VAL A 120 -17.85 15.65 3.58
CA VAL A 120 -18.70 16.13 2.48
C VAL A 120 -18.23 17.47 1.97
N ALA A 121 -18.74 17.87 0.81
CA ALA A 121 -18.58 19.23 0.34
C ALA A 121 -19.10 20.22 1.40
N GLY A 122 -18.32 21.27 1.69
CA GLY A 122 -18.54 22.21 2.78
C GLY A 122 -17.85 21.85 4.10
N SER A 123 -17.35 20.63 4.27
CA SER A 123 -16.52 20.26 5.43
C SER A 123 -15.20 21.05 5.45
N GLY A 124 -14.60 21.15 6.62
CA GLY A 124 -13.27 21.73 6.79
C GLY A 124 -12.52 21.02 7.89
N LEU A 125 -11.19 21.08 7.80
CA LEU A 125 -10.26 20.51 8.78
C LEU A 125 -9.28 21.58 9.24
N THR A 126 -8.88 21.49 10.50
CA THR A 126 -7.82 22.30 11.09
C THR A 126 -6.84 21.38 11.80
N THR A 127 -5.56 21.45 11.46
CA THR A 127 -4.49 20.73 12.15
C THR A 127 -3.85 21.62 13.21
N GLY A 128 -3.56 21.04 14.38
CA GLY A 128 -2.83 21.72 15.45
C GLY A 128 -1.35 21.91 15.14
N PRO A 129 -0.58 22.51 16.07
CA PRO A 129 0.87 22.70 15.89
C PRO A 129 1.65 21.39 15.84
N ASP A 130 1.08 20.32 16.34
CA ASP A 130 1.59 18.95 16.32
C ASP A 130 0.75 18.01 15.44
N GLY A 131 -0.33 18.54 14.84
CA GLY A 131 -1.32 17.78 14.09
C GLY A 131 -1.02 17.71 12.61
N ARG A 132 -1.27 16.53 12.00
CA ARG A 132 -1.24 16.30 10.55
C ARG A 132 -2.37 15.39 10.15
N ALA A 133 -2.79 15.45 8.89
CA ALA A 133 -3.81 14.54 8.37
C ALA A 133 -3.51 14.13 6.93
N ALA A 134 -4.00 12.96 6.55
CA ALA A 134 -4.08 12.54 5.17
C ALA A 134 -5.53 12.23 4.80
N LEU A 135 -5.94 12.71 3.65
CA LEU A 135 -7.25 12.53 3.06
C LEU A 135 -7.13 11.80 1.73
N ARG A 136 -8.12 11.01 1.41
CA ARG A 136 -8.36 10.52 0.05
C ARG A 136 -9.60 11.18 -0.50
N LEU A 137 -9.45 11.98 -1.53
CA LEU A 137 -10.60 12.57 -2.22
C LEU A 137 -11.37 11.48 -2.97
N ASP A 138 -12.69 11.58 -3.04
CA ASP A 138 -13.53 10.66 -3.81
C ASP A 138 -13.21 10.70 -5.31
N ALA A 139 -12.61 11.81 -5.77
CA ALA A 139 -12.04 11.94 -7.11
C ALA A 139 -10.74 11.15 -7.33
N GLY A 140 -10.19 10.48 -6.30
CA GLY A 140 -9.01 9.63 -6.34
C GLY A 140 -7.71 10.19 -5.74
N PRO A 141 -7.40 11.50 -5.85
CA PRO A 141 -6.17 12.09 -5.31
C PRO A 141 -6.02 11.92 -3.80
N SER A 142 -4.75 11.82 -3.35
CA SER A 142 -4.38 11.93 -1.95
C SER A 142 -4.00 13.36 -1.60
N VAL A 143 -4.47 13.83 -0.45
CA VAL A 143 -4.21 15.18 0.08
C VAL A 143 -3.68 15.05 1.49
N ARG A 144 -2.53 15.69 1.78
CA ARG A 144 -1.92 15.68 3.12
C ARG A 144 -1.87 17.10 3.65
N LEU A 145 -2.19 17.25 4.91
CA LEU A 145 -2.20 18.53 5.63
C LEU A 145 -1.02 18.52 6.61
N ASP A 146 -0.18 19.55 6.53
CA ASP A 146 0.88 19.80 7.51
C ASP A 146 0.31 20.43 8.79
N THR A 147 1.18 20.64 9.77
CA THR A 147 0.84 21.31 11.02
C THR A 147 0.32 22.74 10.78
N GLY A 148 -0.61 23.19 11.61
CA GLY A 148 -1.16 24.55 11.54
C GLY A 148 -1.94 24.86 10.26
N THR A 149 -2.49 23.83 9.61
CA THR A 149 -3.23 23.99 8.34
C THR A 149 -4.72 24.15 8.58
N GLU A 150 -5.34 25.08 7.86
CA GLU A 150 -6.79 25.24 7.78
C GLU A 150 -7.23 25.03 6.33
N LEU A 151 -7.98 23.95 6.08
CA LEU A 151 -8.45 23.51 4.78
C LEU A 151 -9.96 23.37 4.74
N GLY A 152 -10.61 23.91 3.69
CA GLY A 152 -12.01 23.69 3.34
C GLY A 152 -12.13 22.75 2.13
N LEU A 153 -13.10 21.84 2.15
CA LEU A 153 -13.48 20.99 1.04
C LEU A 153 -14.67 21.63 0.31
N VAL A 154 -14.42 22.38 -0.76
CA VAL A 154 -15.50 23.01 -1.55
C VAL A 154 -16.24 21.96 -2.39
N SER A 155 -15.49 21.04 -2.98
CA SER A 155 -16.02 19.89 -3.72
C SER A 155 -15.01 18.72 -3.71
N THR A 156 -15.28 17.65 -4.44
CA THR A 156 -14.34 16.52 -4.62
C THR A 156 -13.02 16.91 -5.31
N ARG A 157 -12.95 18.09 -5.92
CA ARG A 157 -11.81 18.57 -6.71
C ARG A 157 -11.37 19.99 -6.39
N VAL A 158 -12.12 20.71 -5.57
CA VAL A 158 -11.83 22.10 -5.19
C VAL A 158 -11.60 22.19 -3.70
N LEU A 159 -10.41 22.59 -3.32
CA LEU A 159 -9.95 22.79 -1.96
C LEU A 159 -9.75 24.29 -1.70
N GLU A 160 -10.04 24.77 -0.51
CA GLU A 160 -9.78 26.14 -0.06
C GLU A 160 -8.73 26.11 1.05
N LEU A 161 -7.50 26.51 0.74
CA LEU A 161 -6.43 26.64 1.72
C LEU A 161 -6.43 28.05 2.29
N ARG A 162 -6.74 28.18 3.59
CA ARG A 162 -6.77 29.45 4.30
C ARG A 162 -5.45 29.77 4.98
N ARG A 163 -4.75 28.73 5.47
CA ARG A 163 -3.44 28.81 6.10
C ARG A 163 -2.77 27.43 6.13
N GLY A 164 -1.44 27.42 6.25
CA GLY A 164 -0.66 26.20 6.45
C GLY A 164 -0.20 25.57 5.14
N GLY A 165 0.02 24.27 5.13
CA GLY A 165 0.61 23.51 4.02
C GLY A 165 -0.25 22.33 3.60
N VAL A 166 -0.47 22.18 2.29
CA VAL A 166 -1.17 21.05 1.70
C VAL A 166 -0.31 20.45 0.61
N TYR A 167 -0.10 19.14 0.68
CA TYR A 167 0.52 18.35 -0.38
C TYR A 167 -0.55 17.54 -1.11
N VAL A 168 -0.49 17.54 -2.42
CA VAL A 168 -1.42 16.81 -3.29
C VAL A 168 -0.64 15.82 -4.13
N ASP A 169 -1.10 14.56 -4.13
CA ASP A 169 -0.66 13.52 -5.03
C ASP A 169 -1.86 13.03 -5.85
N THR A 170 -1.82 13.32 -7.14
CA THR A 170 -2.90 12.95 -8.07
C THR A 170 -2.71 11.57 -8.69
N GLY A 171 -1.71 10.81 -8.26
CA GLY A 171 -1.39 9.48 -8.79
C GLY A 171 -0.67 9.52 -10.14
N PRO A 172 -0.12 8.40 -10.60
CA PRO A 172 0.54 8.31 -11.89
C PRO A 172 -0.45 8.53 -13.05
N ARG A 173 0.01 9.14 -14.14
CA ARG A 173 -0.83 9.44 -15.31
C ARG A 173 -1.52 8.21 -15.91
N SER A 174 -0.86 7.05 -15.87
CA SER A 174 -1.41 5.77 -16.35
C SER A 174 -2.66 5.32 -15.59
N SER A 175 -2.69 5.50 -14.27
CA SER A 175 -3.86 5.14 -13.45
C SER A 175 -5.05 6.07 -13.67
N ARG A 176 -4.80 7.34 -14.02
CA ARG A 176 -5.85 8.31 -14.37
C ARG A 176 -6.57 7.94 -15.67
N ALA A 177 -5.81 7.53 -16.70
CA ALA A 177 -6.39 7.08 -17.96
C ALA A 177 -7.26 5.84 -17.78
N SER A 178 -6.82 4.89 -16.94
CA SER A 178 -7.57 3.67 -16.62
C SER A 178 -8.84 3.96 -15.80
N ALA A 179 -8.77 4.86 -14.81
CA ALA A 179 -9.94 5.23 -14.00
C ALA A 179 -11.00 5.99 -14.79
N ALA A 180 -10.59 6.87 -15.70
CA ALA A 180 -11.51 7.58 -16.60
C ALA A 180 -12.24 6.62 -17.55
N SER A 181 -11.56 5.56 -18.02
CA SER A 181 -12.15 4.52 -18.88
C SER A 181 -13.14 3.63 -18.14
N ALA A 182 -12.90 3.36 -16.83
CA ALA A 182 -13.73 2.45 -16.04
C ALA A 182 -15.07 3.06 -15.59
N VAL A 183 -15.17 4.38 -15.49
CA VAL A 183 -16.36 5.08 -14.93
C VAL A 183 -17.26 5.66 -16.03
N GLY A 184 -16.91 5.53 -17.32
CA GLY A 184 -17.71 6.11 -18.39
C GLY A 184 -17.80 7.65 -18.35
N ALA A 185 -16.86 8.30 -17.65
CA ALA A 185 -16.80 9.75 -17.55
C ALA A 185 -16.28 10.35 -18.84
N GLU A 186 -17.11 11.09 -19.54
CA GLU A 186 -16.73 11.89 -20.69
C GLU A 186 -15.71 12.97 -20.27
N GLY A 187 -14.50 12.90 -20.86
CA GLY A 187 -13.48 13.93 -20.77
C GLY A 187 -12.27 13.61 -19.88
N PRO A 188 -11.15 14.32 -20.09
CA PRO A 188 -9.98 14.20 -19.20
C PRO A 188 -10.40 14.59 -17.78
N ALA A 189 -9.98 13.78 -16.79
CA ALA A 189 -10.31 14.04 -15.38
C ALA A 189 -9.96 15.50 -15.04
N SER A 190 -10.95 16.29 -14.62
CA SER A 190 -10.75 17.70 -14.28
C SER A 190 -9.64 17.85 -13.25
N PRO A 191 -8.77 18.88 -13.36
CA PRO A 191 -7.67 19.10 -12.43
C PRO A 191 -8.16 19.35 -11.00
N ILE A 192 -7.30 19.08 -10.03
CA ILE A 192 -7.51 19.55 -8.65
C ILE A 192 -7.19 21.04 -8.61
N GLU A 193 -8.08 21.81 -8.00
CA GLU A 193 -7.90 23.23 -7.76
C GLU A 193 -7.71 23.51 -6.28
N ILE A 194 -6.65 24.23 -5.91
CA ILE A 194 -6.45 24.76 -4.56
C ILE A 194 -6.64 26.27 -4.64
N ARG A 195 -7.67 26.78 -3.99
CA ARG A 195 -7.96 28.21 -3.86
C ARG A 195 -7.27 28.77 -2.63
N THR A 196 -6.63 29.90 -2.81
CA THR A 196 -6.02 30.69 -1.73
C THR A 196 -6.39 32.15 -1.90
N THR A 197 -6.11 32.98 -0.90
CA THR A 197 -6.26 34.44 -0.98
C THR A 197 -5.29 35.09 -1.98
N LEU A 198 -4.18 34.39 -2.32
CA LEU A 198 -3.13 34.93 -3.20
C LEU A 198 -3.15 34.32 -4.61
N GLY A 199 -4.10 33.46 -4.94
CA GLY A 199 -4.23 32.86 -6.27
C GLY A 199 -4.85 31.47 -6.24
N ARG A 200 -4.99 30.86 -7.41
CA ARG A 200 -5.53 29.51 -7.60
C ARG A 200 -4.43 28.63 -8.19
N VAL A 201 -4.22 27.46 -7.58
CA VAL A 201 -3.25 26.48 -8.05
C VAL A 201 -3.99 25.30 -8.65
N HIS A 202 -3.61 24.90 -9.87
CA HIS A 202 -4.17 23.77 -10.59
C HIS A 202 -3.09 22.72 -10.85
N ASP A 203 -3.43 21.46 -10.76
CA ASP A 203 -2.55 20.38 -11.12
C ASP A 203 -2.63 20.01 -12.61
N VAL A 204 -1.50 19.53 -13.14
CA VAL A 204 -1.42 18.94 -14.50
C VAL A 204 -0.79 17.53 -14.40
N GLY A 205 -1.25 16.71 -13.40
CA GLY A 205 -0.75 15.34 -13.20
C GLY A 205 0.51 15.29 -12.34
N THR A 206 0.39 15.59 -11.04
CA THR A 206 1.50 16.09 -10.24
C THR A 206 1.54 15.54 -8.82
N GLN A 207 2.75 15.68 -8.24
CA GLN A 207 2.99 15.76 -6.81
C GLN A 207 3.47 17.17 -6.47
N PHE A 208 2.71 17.90 -5.68
CA PHE A 208 3.05 19.29 -5.35
C PHE A 208 2.56 19.70 -3.96
N GLU A 209 3.25 20.67 -3.38
CA GLU A 209 2.85 21.36 -2.14
C GLU A 209 2.35 22.77 -2.46
N VAL A 210 1.28 23.18 -1.80
CA VAL A 210 0.86 24.57 -1.70
C VAL A 210 0.92 24.98 -0.23
N ARG A 211 1.68 26.01 0.07
CA ARG A 211 1.80 26.54 1.43
C ARG A 211 1.43 28.01 1.44
N LEU A 212 0.48 28.35 2.28
CA LEU A 212 0.02 29.71 2.53
C LEU A 212 0.38 30.07 3.97
N THR A 213 1.25 31.04 4.12
CA THR A 213 1.44 31.79 5.36
C THR A 213 0.63 33.08 5.27
N ASP A 214 0.61 33.90 6.33
CA ASP A 214 -0.26 35.07 6.40
C ASP A 214 -0.18 35.96 5.14
N ASP A 215 1.02 36.09 4.56
CA ASP A 215 1.28 37.01 3.45
C ASP A 215 1.97 36.36 2.23
N THR A 216 2.33 35.10 2.28
CA THR A 216 3.15 34.47 1.23
C THR A 216 2.53 33.18 0.76
N LEU A 217 2.36 33.05 -0.56
CA LEU A 217 2.01 31.78 -1.20
C LEU A 217 3.26 31.12 -1.77
N ARG A 218 3.44 29.86 -1.47
CA ARG A 218 4.51 29.02 -2.00
C ARG A 218 3.93 27.79 -2.69
N VAL A 219 4.36 27.53 -3.92
CA VAL A 219 4.02 26.33 -4.70
C VAL A 219 5.30 25.60 -5.02
N SER A 220 5.46 24.39 -4.51
CA SER A 220 6.65 23.54 -4.72
C SER A 220 6.22 22.29 -5.48
N VAL A 221 6.87 21.95 -6.59
CA VAL A 221 6.49 20.79 -7.41
C VAL A 221 7.56 19.73 -7.36
N ARG A 222 7.15 18.52 -6.98
CA ARG A 222 8.01 17.34 -6.88
C ARG A 222 7.98 16.49 -8.16
N GLU A 223 6.77 16.37 -8.79
CA GLU A 223 6.58 15.62 -10.03
C GLU A 223 5.55 16.33 -10.90
N GLY A 224 5.77 16.35 -12.20
CA GLY A 224 4.84 16.93 -13.17
C GLY A 224 4.91 18.45 -13.25
N ILE A 225 3.76 19.10 -13.39
CA ILE A 225 3.63 20.56 -13.55
C ILE A 225 2.41 21.02 -12.76
N ALA A 226 2.54 22.05 -11.92
CA ALA A 226 1.42 22.81 -11.38
C ALA A 226 1.34 24.18 -12.07
N ALA A 227 0.18 24.81 -12.07
CA ALA A 227 -0.02 26.15 -12.60
C ALA A 227 -0.65 27.04 -11.54
N LEU A 228 -0.04 28.18 -11.26
CA LEU A 228 -0.64 29.24 -10.44
C LEU A 228 -1.32 30.27 -11.36
N SER A 229 -2.61 30.50 -11.15
CA SER A 229 -3.39 31.55 -11.81
C SER A 229 -3.62 32.70 -10.83
N ARG A 230 -3.20 33.91 -11.19
CA ARG A 230 -3.36 35.14 -10.41
C ARG A 230 -3.42 36.36 -11.34
N ASP A 231 -4.32 37.29 -11.09
CA ASP A 231 -4.42 38.59 -11.76
C ASP A 231 -4.32 38.46 -13.29
N ASP A 232 -5.12 37.55 -13.89
CA ASP A 232 -5.15 37.22 -15.33
C ASP A 232 -3.82 36.67 -15.91
N ARG A 233 -2.88 36.31 -15.05
CA ARG A 233 -1.61 35.65 -15.41
C ARG A 233 -1.60 34.21 -14.92
N ALA A 234 -0.97 33.35 -15.71
CA ALA A 234 -0.71 31.96 -15.37
C ALA A 234 0.80 31.71 -15.32
N TYR A 235 1.26 31.10 -14.24
CA TYR A 235 2.64 30.75 -14.01
C TYR A 235 2.75 29.23 -13.95
N ALA A 236 3.49 28.63 -14.90
CA ALA A 236 3.78 27.19 -14.86
C ALA A 236 4.93 26.92 -13.89
N VAL A 237 4.76 25.94 -13.02
CA VAL A 237 5.74 25.49 -12.03
C VAL A 237 6.10 24.04 -12.35
N PRO A 238 7.23 23.77 -13.02
CA PRO A 238 7.66 22.39 -13.32
C PRO A 238 8.28 21.71 -12.10
N ALA A 239 8.42 20.38 -12.19
CA ALA A 239 9.13 19.59 -11.17
C ALA A 239 10.52 20.15 -10.85
N GLY A 240 10.91 20.13 -9.57
CA GLY A 240 12.15 20.68 -9.09
C GLY A 240 12.15 22.20 -8.92
N THR A 241 10.99 22.85 -9.06
CA THR A 241 10.85 24.29 -8.93
C THR A 241 9.89 24.63 -7.78
N ARG A 242 10.23 25.69 -7.06
CA ARG A 242 9.38 26.39 -6.10
C ARG A 242 9.07 27.78 -6.63
N LEU A 243 7.80 28.11 -6.71
CA LEU A 243 7.34 29.47 -6.97
C LEU A 243 6.89 30.10 -5.64
N ARG A 244 7.27 31.33 -5.41
CA ARG A 244 6.86 32.14 -4.25
C ARG A 244 6.18 33.41 -4.73
N VAL A 245 5.07 33.75 -4.10
CA VAL A 245 4.39 35.03 -4.24
C VAL A 245 4.50 35.76 -2.92
N ASP A 246 5.11 36.93 -2.92
CA ASP A 246 5.27 37.75 -1.74
C ASP A 246 4.00 38.60 -1.44
N PRO A 247 3.94 39.31 -0.28
CA PRO A 247 2.79 40.17 0.06
C PRO A 247 2.54 41.31 -0.93
N ARG A 248 3.55 41.74 -1.67
CA ARG A 248 3.45 42.79 -2.70
C ARG A 248 3.03 42.24 -4.06
N GLY A 249 2.90 40.90 -4.17
CA GLY A 249 2.54 40.20 -5.39
C GLY A 249 3.69 39.94 -6.33
N ALA A 250 4.96 40.18 -5.94
CA ALA A 250 6.11 39.77 -6.71
C ALA A 250 6.22 38.23 -6.76
N VAL A 251 6.56 37.71 -7.92
CA VAL A 251 6.68 36.27 -8.17
C VAL A 251 8.15 35.92 -8.39
N GLU A 252 8.66 35.04 -7.56
CA GLU A 252 10.02 34.52 -7.62
C GLU A 252 10.00 33.00 -7.79
N THR A 253 11.06 32.44 -8.39
CA THR A 253 11.23 30.99 -8.55
C THR A 253 12.59 30.54 -8.11
N ASP A 254 12.62 29.42 -7.34
CA ASP A 254 13.84 28.78 -6.85
C ASP A 254 13.88 27.32 -7.31
N THR A 255 15.05 26.75 -7.46
CA THR A 255 15.22 25.30 -7.62
C THR A 255 15.19 24.61 -6.27
N ILE A 256 14.49 23.48 -6.17
CA ILE A 256 14.38 22.66 -4.96
C ILE A 256 14.77 21.22 -5.21
N ALA A 257 15.23 20.54 -4.17
CA ALA A 257 15.42 19.10 -4.21
C ALA A 257 14.07 18.36 -4.32
N LEU A 258 14.03 17.22 -5.02
CA LEU A 258 12.82 16.40 -5.15
C LEU A 258 12.57 15.54 -3.92
N ARG A 259 13.43 15.60 -2.90
CA ARG A 259 13.38 14.83 -1.63
C ARG A 259 14.18 15.54 -0.53
N GLY A 260 14.12 14.96 0.67
CA GLY A 260 14.79 15.52 1.85
C GLY A 260 13.88 16.48 2.61
N GLY A 261 14.48 17.41 3.36
CA GLY A 261 13.82 18.19 4.40
C GLY A 261 12.50 18.86 4.03
N ASP A 262 12.36 19.38 2.82
CA ASP A 262 11.09 20.00 2.38
C ASP A 262 9.92 19.00 2.29
N TRP A 263 10.21 17.68 2.15
CA TRP A 263 9.23 16.62 1.95
C TRP A 263 9.10 15.65 3.13
N GLU A 264 9.89 15.83 4.19
CA GLU A 264 9.88 14.97 5.39
C GLU A 264 8.51 14.86 6.04
N TRP A 265 7.80 15.98 6.16
CA TRP A 265 6.47 15.99 6.76
C TRP A 265 5.44 15.20 5.92
N VAL A 266 5.65 15.15 4.60
CA VAL A 266 4.78 14.41 3.68
C VAL A 266 4.87 12.92 3.95
N LEU A 267 6.10 12.41 4.24
CA LEU A 267 6.33 11.00 4.59
C LEU A 267 5.72 10.64 5.95
N ALA A 268 5.79 11.56 6.91
CA ALA A 268 5.27 11.33 8.26
C ALA A 268 3.79 10.96 8.24
N VAL A 269 2.98 11.59 7.38
CA VAL A 269 1.54 11.38 7.31
C VAL A 269 1.11 10.62 6.04
N ALA A 270 2.03 9.94 5.37
CA ALA A 270 1.70 9.13 4.20
C ALA A 270 0.65 8.05 4.52
N PRO A 271 -0.37 7.88 3.68
CA PRO A 271 -1.30 6.77 3.82
C PRO A 271 -0.57 5.43 3.77
N PRO A 272 -1.00 4.41 4.52
CA PRO A 272 -0.42 3.08 4.45
C PRO A 272 -0.64 2.47 3.06
N PHE A 273 0.26 1.58 2.67
CA PHE A 273 0.11 0.76 1.47
C PHE A 273 -0.41 -0.62 1.86
N GLU A 274 -1.55 -1.00 1.31
CA GLU A 274 -2.09 -2.33 1.49
C GLU A 274 -1.36 -3.31 0.58
N LEU A 275 -0.66 -4.27 1.19
CA LEU A 275 0.19 -5.23 0.48
C LEU A 275 -0.61 -6.42 -0.06
N ASP A 276 -1.77 -6.74 0.54
CA ASP A 276 -2.55 -7.93 0.19
C ASP A 276 -2.92 -7.99 -1.29
N GLY A 277 -2.38 -9.00 -1.98
CA GLY A 277 -2.60 -9.20 -3.41
C GLY A 277 -1.84 -8.26 -4.33
N ARG A 278 -0.99 -7.38 -3.78
CA ARG A 278 -0.11 -6.51 -4.56
C ARG A 278 1.21 -7.20 -4.86
N THR A 279 1.81 -6.81 -5.97
CA THR A 279 3.12 -7.33 -6.35
C THR A 279 4.25 -6.54 -5.69
N LEU A 280 5.43 -7.14 -5.61
CA LEU A 280 6.65 -6.44 -5.20
C LEU A 280 6.89 -5.20 -6.09
N ARG A 281 6.58 -5.27 -7.39
CA ARG A 281 6.66 -4.12 -8.30
C ARG A 281 5.73 -3.00 -7.86
N ASP A 282 4.46 -3.29 -7.58
CA ASP A 282 3.50 -2.28 -7.11
C ASP A 282 3.98 -1.59 -5.83
N TYR A 283 4.54 -2.36 -4.91
CA TYR A 283 5.12 -1.82 -3.68
C TYR A 283 6.33 -0.93 -3.93
N LEU A 284 7.26 -1.34 -4.78
CA LEU A 284 8.45 -0.56 -5.10
C LEU A 284 8.12 0.71 -5.90
N ASP A 285 7.12 0.66 -6.77
CA ASP A 285 6.62 1.82 -7.50
C ASP A 285 5.96 2.83 -6.52
N TRP A 286 5.14 2.34 -5.58
CA TRP A 286 4.59 3.17 -4.50
C TRP A 286 5.70 3.79 -3.65
N LEU A 287 6.67 2.98 -3.21
CA LEU A 287 7.78 3.44 -2.38
C LEU A 287 8.60 4.52 -3.08
N SER A 288 8.95 4.31 -4.36
CA SER A 288 9.64 5.28 -5.19
C SER A 288 8.89 6.60 -5.27
N ARG A 289 7.57 6.51 -5.47
CA ARG A 289 6.71 7.68 -5.57
C ARG A 289 6.60 8.44 -4.24
N GLU A 290 6.51 7.72 -3.12
CA GLU A 290 6.42 8.33 -1.78
C GLU A 290 7.74 8.98 -1.36
N THR A 291 8.84 8.27 -1.50
CA THR A 291 10.15 8.72 -1.02
C THR A 291 10.90 9.61 -2.02
N GLY A 292 10.59 9.49 -3.30
CA GLY A 292 11.37 10.05 -4.41
C GLY A 292 12.65 9.27 -4.70
N TRP A 293 12.85 8.11 -4.09
CA TRP A 293 14.00 7.25 -4.40
C TRP A 293 13.85 6.61 -5.79
N LYS A 294 14.94 6.47 -6.49
CA LYS A 294 15.02 5.60 -7.65
C LYS A 294 15.16 4.17 -7.17
N VAL A 295 14.48 3.22 -7.80
CA VAL A 295 14.64 1.81 -7.49
C VAL A 295 15.64 1.20 -8.47
N GLY A 296 16.70 0.62 -7.92
CA GLY A 296 17.70 -0.17 -8.64
C GLY A 296 17.62 -1.64 -8.22
N TYR A 297 18.04 -2.53 -9.09
CA TYR A 297 18.11 -3.95 -8.80
C TYR A 297 19.55 -4.42 -8.96
N ALA A 298 20.12 -5.06 -7.94
CA ALA A 298 21.48 -5.60 -8.02
C ALA A 298 21.55 -6.79 -8.98
N ASP A 299 20.43 -7.52 -9.15
CA ASP A 299 20.30 -8.66 -10.05
C ASP A 299 19.09 -8.45 -10.98
N PRO A 300 19.27 -8.53 -12.32
CA PRO A 300 18.18 -8.40 -13.29
C PRO A 300 17.03 -9.39 -13.08
N SER A 301 17.30 -10.56 -12.48
CA SER A 301 16.27 -11.55 -12.18
C SER A 301 15.26 -11.05 -11.12
N ILE A 302 15.69 -10.19 -10.20
CA ILE A 302 14.79 -9.57 -9.21
C ILE A 302 13.80 -8.66 -9.94
N ALA A 303 14.29 -7.83 -10.87
CA ALA A 303 13.45 -6.95 -11.67
C ALA A 303 12.42 -7.74 -12.52
N ALA A 304 12.87 -8.85 -13.14
CA ALA A 304 12.00 -9.70 -13.94
C ALA A 304 10.89 -10.36 -13.10
N ASN A 305 11.21 -10.78 -11.87
CA ASN A 305 10.27 -11.47 -10.99
C ASN A 305 9.42 -10.52 -10.12
N ALA A 306 9.76 -9.24 -10.03
CA ALA A 306 9.06 -8.30 -9.16
C ALA A 306 7.55 -8.21 -9.42
N ALA A 307 7.10 -8.45 -10.65
CA ALA A 307 5.68 -8.45 -11.02
C ALA A 307 4.95 -9.77 -10.65
N THR A 308 5.66 -10.82 -10.28
CA THR A 308 5.08 -12.14 -9.92
C THR A 308 5.14 -12.43 -8.43
N ILE A 309 6.00 -11.74 -7.69
CA ILE A 309 6.07 -11.87 -6.23
C ILE A 309 4.88 -11.13 -5.61
N VAL A 310 3.94 -11.88 -5.06
CA VAL A 310 2.75 -11.34 -4.37
C VAL A 310 3.07 -11.11 -2.91
N LEU A 311 2.70 -9.96 -2.41
CA LEU A 311 2.89 -9.53 -1.03
C LEU A 311 1.61 -9.71 -0.22
N HIS A 312 1.76 -9.76 1.12
CA HIS A 312 0.66 -9.87 2.07
C HIS A 312 0.88 -8.95 3.26
N GLY A 313 -0.23 -8.44 3.83
CA GLY A 313 -0.23 -7.55 4.99
C GLY A 313 -0.44 -6.08 4.65
N SER A 314 0.01 -5.19 5.52
CA SER A 314 -0.12 -3.74 5.38
C SER A 314 1.13 -3.03 5.92
N THR A 315 1.43 -1.85 5.39
CA THR A 315 2.47 -0.97 5.92
C THR A 315 1.94 -0.04 7.03
N SER A 316 0.77 -0.34 7.57
CA SER A 316 0.14 0.47 8.62
C SER A 316 1.08 0.66 9.83
N GLY A 317 1.17 1.90 10.31
CA GLY A 317 2.07 2.26 11.42
C GLY A 317 3.52 2.55 11.02
N LEU A 318 3.92 2.28 9.77
CA LEU A 318 5.26 2.56 9.28
C LEU A 318 5.27 3.84 8.42
N ARG A 319 6.39 4.54 8.43
CA ARG A 319 6.69 5.56 7.43
C ARG A 319 7.14 4.88 6.14
N PRO A 320 6.90 5.47 4.96
CA PRO A 320 7.33 4.88 3.68
C PRO A 320 8.83 4.52 3.64
N ASP A 321 9.68 5.39 4.16
CA ASP A 321 11.14 5.22 4.19
C ASP A 321 11.61 4.09 5.14
N ASP A 322 10.79 3.65 6.10
CA ASP A 322 11.08 2.52 7.00
C ASP A 322 10.55 1.19 6.45
N THR A 323 9.59 1.22 5.52
CA THR A 323 8.92 -0.01 5.03
C THR A 323 9.85 -1.01 4.37
N PRO A 324 10.95 -0.65 3.66
CA PRO A 324 11.82 -1.63 3.02
C PRO A 324 12.42 -2.64 4.00
N ARG A 325 12.73 -2.21 5.22
CA ARG A 325 13.27 -3.08 6.27
C ARG A 325 12.28 -4.11 6.79
N ALA A 326 10.99 -3.82 6.67
CA ALA A 326 9.92 -4.72 7.10
C ALA A 326 9.43 -5.62 5.95
N VAL A 327 9.29 -5.08 4.75
CA VAL A 327 8.66 -5.76 3.62
C VAL A 327 9.63 -6.65 2.86
N LEU A 328 10.82 -6.16 2.49
CA LEU A 328 11.74 -6.89 1.62
C LEU A 328 12.24 -8.23 2.22
N PRO A 329 12.52 -8.35 3.54
CA PRO A 329 12.92 -9.63 4.12
C PRO A 329 11.87 -10.71 4.00
N THR A 330 10.58 -10.39 3.92
CA THR A 330 9.50 -11.38 3.73
C THR A 330 9.59 -12.09 2.38
N CYS A 331 10.29 -11.49 1.41
CA CYS A 331 10.53 -12.03 0.07
C CYS A 331 11.97 -12.57 -0.10
N GLY A 332 12.77 -12.70 0.98
CA GLY A 332 14.17 -13.07 0.91
C GLY A 332 15.06 -11.99 0.27
N LEU A 333 14.63 -10.75 0.32
CA LEU A 333 15.33 -9.59 -0.23
C LEU A 333 15.74 -8.63 0.90
N HIS A 334 16.70 -7.78 0.62
CA HIS A 334 17.04 -6.61 1.45
C HIS A 334 17.27 -5.40 0.55
N SER A 335 17.45 -4.25 1.16
CA SER A 335 17.73 -3.02 0.43
C SER A 335 18.94 -2.29 0.99
N ARG A 336 19.64 -1.60 0.11
CA ARG A 336 20.70 -0.67 0.42
C ARG A 336 20.41 0.65 -0.28
N LEU A 337 20.39 1.73 0.49
CA LEU A 337 20.26 3.08 -0.06
C LEU A 337 21.65 3.62 -0.39
N ASP A 338 21.85 4.00 -1.64
CA ASP A 338 23.08 4.59 -2.14
C ASP A 338 22.74 5.91 -2.88
N GLY A 339 23.02 7.01 -2.21
CA GLY A 339 22.62 8.34 -2.67
C GLY A 339 21.09 8.43 -2.86
N GLU A 340 20.65 8.45 -4.12
CA GLU A 340 19.24 8.56 -4.49
C GLU A 340 18.59 7.22 -4.86
N THR A 341 19.35 6.15 -4.90
CA THR A 341 18.88 4.87 -5.41
C THR A 341 18.80 3.85 -4.28
N LEU A 342 17.61 3.29 -4.12
CA LEU A 342 17.36 2.13 -3.29
C LEU A 342 17.65 0.88 -4.12
N PHE A 343 18.78 0.23 -3.88
CA PHE A 343 19.10 -1.04 -4.50
C PHE A 343 18.39 -2.18 -3.76
N VAL A 344 17.69 -3.01 -4.52
CA VAL A 344 17.05 -4.24 -4.01
C VAL A 344 17.97 -5.42 -4.37
N GLU A 345 18.35 -6.19 -3.35
CA GLU A 345 19.36 -7.24 -3.41
C GLU A 345 18.80 -8.53 -2.77
N ARG A 346 19.32 -9.71 -3.15
CA ARG A 346 18.99 -10.96 -2.43
C ARG A 346 19.62 -10.92 -1.04
N ALA A 347 18.88 -11.40 -0.03
CA ALA A 347 19.49 -11.67 1.26
C ALA A 347 20.63 -12.67 1.06
N ALA A 348 21.80 -12.39 1.62
CA ALA A 348 22.89 -13.36 1.60
C ALA A 348 22.35 -14.64 2.27
N GLU A 349 22.41 -15.77 1.58
CA GLU A 349 22.16 -17.07 2.21
C GLU A 349 23.13 -17.17 3.38
N GLY A 350 22.59 -17.19 4.59
CA GLY A 350 23.37 -17.23 5.80
C GLY A 350 24.32 -18.41 5.73
N GLY A 351 25.63 -18.12 5.60
CA GLY A 351 26.66 -19.14 5.67
C GLY A 351 26.42 -19.99 6.92
N GLY A 352 26.16 -21.26 6.70
CA GLY A 352 25.96 -22.21 7.79
C GLY A 352 27.11 -22.04 8.79
N ARG A 353 26.75 -21.87 10.04
CA ARG A 353 27.70 -22.02 11.12
C ARG A 353 28.08 -23.51 11.14
N GLU A 354 29.32 -23.80 10.74
CA GLU A 354 30.01 -24.98 11.19
C GLU A 354 30.20 -24.96 12.71
#